data_e94a3ba54fe849ca4c4521be2186af25
#
_entry.id   e94a3ba54fe849ca4c4521be2186af25
#
_cell.length_a   1.000
_cell.length_b   1.000
_cell.length_c   1.000
_cell.angle_alpha   90.00
_cell.angle_beta   90.00
_cell.angle_gamma   90.00
#
_symmetry.space_group_name_H-M   'P 1'
#
loop_
_entity.id
_entity.type
_entity.pdbx_description
1 polymer ?
#
loop_
_entity_poly.entity_id
_entity_poly.type
_entity_poly.pdbx_seq_one_letter_code
_entity_poly.pdbx_strand_id
1 'polypeptide(L)'
;MNGNMGQLLGDALLVVFTFFGVVPVLMNTVSQFGVLKRFADEMVREGVIAEEKVKALLPKKQIAGVVISALMLFVLFTACIKTAPFGWVCAGVPFLLGLFKYRNIVEFNSFTVQRFQNNFKGEYNKRKMQKYIETHF
;
A
#
# COMPACT_ATOMS: atom_id res chain seq x y z
N MET A 1 4.98 -26.62 -27.90
CA MET A 1 3.63 -26.49 -27.32
C MET A 1 3.71 -26.34 -25.80
N ASN A 2 4.31 -27.30 -25.12
CA ASN A 2 4.41 -27.24 -23.65
C ASN A 2 5.18 -25.99 -23.16
N GLY A 3 6.26 -25.60 -23.85
CA GLY A 3 7.01 -24.40 -23.49
C GLY A 3 6.20 -23.12 -23.64
N ASN A 4 5.36 -23.03 -24.70
CA ASN A 4 4.50 -21.88 -24.91
C ASN A 4 3.39 -21.78 -23.86
N MET A 5 2.86 -22.92 -23.43
CA MET A 5 1.84 -22.98 -22.38
C MET A 5 2.41 -22.54 -21.05
N GLY A 6 3.61 -23.01 -20.70
CA GLY A 6 4.29 -22.60 -19.47
C GLY A 6 4.63 -21.12 -19.46
N GLN A 7 5.11 -20.60 -20.60
CA GLN A 7 5.42 -19.17 -20.74
C GLN A 7 4.16 -18.33 -20.62
N LEU A 8 3.06 -18.72 -21.27
CA LEU A 8 1.80 -18.00 -21.20
C LEU A 8 1.27 -17.95 -19.77
N LEU A 9 1.34 -19.09 -19.07
CA LEU A 9 0.92 -19.17 -17.66
C LEU A 9 1.80 -18.30 -16.78
N GLY A 10 3.11 -18.31 -17.00
CA GLY A 10 4.06 -17.46 -16.27
C GLY A 10 3.78 -15.98 -16.49
N ASP A 11 3.54 -15.59 -17.74
CA ASP A 11 3.21 -14.19 -18.07
C ASP A 11 1.88 -13.76 -17.44
N ALA A 12 0.87 -14.64 -17.44
CA ALA A 12 -0.42 -14.36 -16.81
C ALA A 12 -0.27 -14.19 -15.29
N LEU A 13 0.54 -15.04 -14.65
CA LEU A 13 0.83 -14.92 -13.22
C LEU A 13 1.58 -13.62 -12.92
N LEU A 14 2.48 -13.22 -13.82
CA LEU A 14 3.22 -11.97 -13.66
C LEU A 14 2.29 -10.75 -13.71
N VAL A 15 1.33 -10.74 -14.63
CA VAL A 15 0.31 -9.70 -14.73
C VAL A 15 -0.49 -9.62 -13.44
N VAL A 16 -1.00 -10.75 -12.96
CA VAL A 16 -1.81 -10.82 -11.74
C VAL A 16 -0.99 -10.38 -10.52
N PHE A 17 0.22 -10.90 -10.39
CA PHE A 17 1.12 -10.56 -9.28
C PHE A 17 1.42 -9.06 -9.24
N THR A 18 1.72 -8.47 -10.40
CA THR A 18 2.02 -7.04 -10.49
C THR A 18 0.80 -6.19 -10.14
N PHE A 19 -0.33 -6.46 -10.78
CA PHE A 19 -1.53 -5.63 -10.67
C PHE A 19 -2.18 -5.74 -9.29
N PHE A 20 -2.31 -6.97 -8.76
CA PHE A 20 -3.02 -7.21 -7.49
C PHE A 20 -2.11 -7.34 -6.27
N GLY A 21 -0.82 -7.54 -6.48
CA GLY A 21 0.15 -7.71 -5.38
C GLY A 21 1.10 -6.53 -5.24
N VAL A 22 1.93 -6.31 -6.24
CA VAL A 22 3.01 -5.32 -6.17
C VAL A 22 2.46 -3.89 -6.03
N VAL A 23 1.53 -3.50 -6.92
CA VAL A 23 1.02 -2.11 -6.93
C VAL A 23 0.30 -1.76 -5.64
N PRO A 24 -0.68 -2.56 -5.13
CA PRO A 24 -1.34 -2.21 -3.88
C PRO A 24 -0.38 -2.10 -2.69
N VAL A 25 0.61 -2.99 -2.62
CA VAL A 25 1.59 -2.97 -1.52
C VAL A 25 2.46 -1.73 -1.60
N LEU A 26 2.96 -1.38 -2.80
CA LEU A 26 3.75 -0.16 -3.00
C LEU A 26 2.94 1.09 -2.67
N MET A 27 1.70 1.16 -3.13
CA MET A 27 0.81 2.31 -2.86
C MET A 27 0.53 2.45 -1.37
N ASN A 28 0.29 1.33 -0.68
CA ASN A 28 0.09 1.33 0.77
C ASN A 28 1.34 1.83 1.50
N THR A 29 2.53 1.39 1.08
CA THR A 29 3.80 1.85 1.66
C THR A 29 3.97 3.36 1.46
N VAL A 30 3.70 3.86 0.27
CA VAL A 30 3.75 5.31 -0.02
C VAL A 30 2.79 6.05 0.90
N SER A 31 1.57 5.53 1.11
CA SER A 31 0.58 6.17 1.97
C SER A 31 1.03 6.22 3.43
N GLN A 32 1.81 5.24 3.92
CA GLN A 32 2.34 5.23 5.28
C GLN A 32 3.31 6.40 5.50
N PHE A 33 4.04 6.83 4.46
CA PHE A 33 4.93 7.99 4.53
C PHE A 33 4.25 9.30 4.16
N GLY A 34 3.11 9.24 3.51
CA GLY A 34 2.39 10.42 3.00
C GLY A 34 1.10 10.69 3.73
N VAL A 35 -0.04 10.27 3.15
CA VAL A 35 -1.37 10.64 3.63
C VAL A 35 -1.65 10.11 5.05
N LEU A 36 -1.23 8.90 5.37
CA LEU A 36 -1.44 8.33 6.72
C LEU A 36 -0.61 9.05 7.77
N LYS A 37 0.62 9.43 7.43
CA LYS A 37 1.47 10.20 8.33
C LYS A 37 0.85 11.57 8.62
N ARG A 38 0.39 12.28 7.58
CA ARG A 38 -0.26 13.58 7.75
C ARG A 38 -1.53 13.47 8.58
N PHE A 39 -2.32 12.43 8.33
CA PHE A 39 -3.54 12.19 9.09
C PHE A 39 -3.22 11.88 10.56
N ALA A 40 -2.20 11.08 10.83
CA ALA A 40 -1.76 10.79 12.19
C ALA A 40 -1.31 12.07 12.91
N ASP A 41 -0.55 12.94 12.25
CA ASP A 41 -0.12 14.22 12.81
C ASP A 41 -1.32 15.11 13.11
N GLU A 42 -2.34 15.12 12.25
CA GLU A 42 -3.57 15.87 12.48
C GLU A 42 -4.34 15.31 13.69
N MET A 43 -4.40 14.00 13.82
CA MET A 43 -5.07 13.36 14.97
C MET A 43 -4.36 13.67 16.27
N VAL A 44 -3.03 13.80 16.26
CA VAL A 44 -2.27 14.25 17.43
C VAL A 44 -2.66 15.69 17.79
N ARG A 45 -2.76 16.57 16.81
CA ARG A 45 -3.16 17.97 17.04
C ARG A 45 -4.60 18.08 17.58
N GLU A 46 -5.48 17.21 17.10
CA GLU A 46 -6.89 17.17 17.55
C GLU A 46 -7.05 16.46 18.92
N GLY A 47 -5.98 15.89 19.44
CA GLY A 47 -6.03 15.19 20.73
C GLY A 47 -6.68 13.81 20.65
N VAL A 48 -6.86 13.26 19.46
CA VAL A 48 -7.46 11.92 19.26
C VAL A 48 -6.50 10.83 19.71
N ILE A 49 -5.20 11.00 19.46
CA ILE A 49 -4.17 10.03 19.80
C ILE A 49 -2.95 10.77 20.38
N ALA A 50 -2.24 10.12 21.29
CA ALA A 50 -1.02 10.66 21.86
C ALA A 50 0.13 10.60 20.85
N GLU A 51 0.95 11.64 20.78
CA GLU A 51 2.12 11.71 19.91
C GLU A 51 3.06 10.52 20.11
N GLU A 52 3.24 10.11 21.38
CA GLU A 52 4.09 8.98 21.75
C GLU A 52 3.65 7.68 21.10
N LYS A 53 2.33 7.47 20.99
CA LYS A 53 1.78 6.27 20.36
C LYS A 53 2.04 6.26 18.85
N VAL A 54 1.90 7.43 18.20
CA VAL A 54 2.20 7.56 16.78
C VAL A 54 3.69 7.29 16.52
N LYS A 55 4.57 7.88 17.31
CA LYS A 55 6.03 7.67 17.18
C LYS A 55 6.45 6.23 17.46
N ALA A 56 5.69 5.51 18.30
CA ALA A 56 6.00 4.12 18.61
C ALA A 56 5.53 3.15 17.52
N LEU A 57 4.35 3.41 16.95
CA LEU A 57 3.69 2.45 16.04
C LEU A 57 3.91 2.76 14.55
N LEU A 58 3.87 4.04 14.16
CA LEU A 58 3.97 4.42 12.76
C LEU A 58 5.29 3.98 12.10
N PRO A 59 6.49 4.19 12.72
CA PRO A 59 7.74 3.73 12.12
C PRO A 59 7.79 2.23 11.88
N LYS A 60 7.18 1.43 12.75
CA LYS A 60 7.11 -0.03 12.58
C LYS A 60 6.34 -0.39 11.32
N LYS A 61 5.21 0.29 11.07
CA LYS A 61 4.40 0.07 9.87
C LYS A 61 5.14 0.54 8.61
N GLN A 62 5.83 1.67 8.69
CA GLN A 62 6.64 2.18 7.58
C GLN A 62 7.75 1.20 7.20
N ILE A 63 8.51 0.71 8.19
CA ILE A 63 9.60 -0.23 7.97
C ILE A 63 9.07 -1.54 7.40
N ALA A 64 7.99 -2.09 7.96
CA ALA A 64 7.37 -3.31 7.46
C ALA A 64 6.94 -3.16 6.00
N GLY A 65 6.33 -2.03 5.64
CA GLY A 65 5.93 -1.74 4.26
C GLY A 65 7.11 -1.69 3.31
N VAL A 66 8.21 -1.03 3.71
CA VAL A 66 9.43 -0.95 2.90
C VAL A 66 10.04 -2.34 2.67
N VAL A 67 10.14 -3.16 3.73
CA VAL A 67 10.70 -4.51 3.62
C VAL A 67 9.86 -5.38 2.70
N ILE A 68 8.54 -5.39 2.87
CA ILE A 68 7.63 -6.18 2.03
C ILE A 68 7.70 -5.71 0.59
N SER A 69 7.70 -4.39 0.36
CA SER A 69 7.80 -3.82 -0.99
C SER A 69 9.11 -4.21 -1.67
N ALA A 70 10.22 -4.15 -0.94
CA ALA A 70 11.54 -4.54 -1.47
C ALA A 70 11.56 -6.00 -1.87
N LEU A 71 11.00 -6.89 -1.05
CA LEU A 71 10.93 -8.32 -1.37
C LEU A 71 10.06 -8.57 -2.60
N MET A 72 8.92 -7.90 -2.70
CA MET A 72 8.03 -8.06 -3.85
C MET A 72 8.68 -7.54 -5.14
N LEU A 73 9.38 -6.41 -5.08
CA LEU A 73 10.11 -5.87 -6.23
C LEU A 73 11.24 -6.80 -6.65
N PHE A 74 11.96 -7.39 -5.70
CA PHE A 74 13.01 -8.36 -5.99
C PHE A 74 12.45 -9.55 -6.77
N VAL A 75 11.35 -10.12 -6.32
CA VAL A 75 10.67 -11.23 -7.00
C VAL A 75 10.21 -10.80 -8.38
N LEU A 76 9.62 -9.62 -8.50
CA LEU A 76 9.12 -9.08 -9.77
C LEU A 76 10.26 -8.91 -10.78
N PHE A 77 11.36 -8.28 -10.40
CA PHE A 77 12.49 -8.07 -11.29
C PHE A 77 13.14 -9.39 -11.72
N THR A 78 13.27 -10.34 -10.79
CA THR A 78 13.79 -11.68 -11.11
C THR A 78 12.91 -12.36 -12.17
N ALA A 79 11.59 -12.31 -11.99
CA ALA A 79 10.65 -12.87 -12.94
C ALA A 79 10.73 -12.18 -14.30
N CYS A 80 10.85 -10.83 -14.33
CA CYS A 80 10.99 -10.07 -15.56
C CYS A 80 12.25 -10.45 -16.33
N ILE A 81 13.36 -10.64 -15.63
CA ILE A 81 14.63 -11.02 -16.24
C ILE A 81 14.52 -12.42 -16.86
N LYS A 82 13.88 -13.36 -16.16
CA LYS A 82 13.71 -14.73 -16.64
C LYS A 82 12.75 -14.84 -17.83
N THR A 83 11.78 -13.93 -17.94
CA THR A 83 10.78 -13.92 -19.01
C THR A 83 11.02 -12.82 -20.05
N ALA A 84 12.17 -12.15 -19.98
CA ALA A 84 12.52 -11.07 -20.90
C ALA A 84 12.52 -11.55 -22.36
N PRO A 85 12.22 -10.65 -23.33
CA PRO A 85 11.83 -9.25 -23.13
C PRO A 85 10.36 -9.05 -22.81
N PHE A 86 9.51 -10.03 -23.08
CA PHE A 86 8.05 -9.91 -23.01
C PHE A 86 7.56 -9.74 -21.56
N GLY A 87 8.26 -10.34 -20.61
CA GLY A 87 7.92 -10.21 -19.19
C GLY A 87 7.90 -8.77 -18.68
N TRP A 88 8.78 -7.92 -19.21
CA TRP A 88 8.79 -6.50 -18.86
C TRP A 88 7.49 -5.79 -19.26
N VAL A 89 6.90 -6.16 -20.39
CA VAL A 89 5.61 -5.63 -20.82
C VAL A 89 4.50 -6.14 -19.92
N CYS A 90 4.52 -7.43 -19.60
CA CYS A 90 3.52 -8.06 -18.73
C CYS A 90 3.56 -7.53 -17.30
N ALA A 91 4.68 -6.97 -16.87
CA ALA A 91 4.80 -6.30 -15.57
C ALA A 91 4.51 -4.80 -15.69
N GLY A 92 5.08 -4.14 -16.69
CA GLY A 92 5.00 -2.69 -16.85
C GLY A 92 3.59 -2.18 -17.11
N VAL A 93 2.84 -2.82 -18.01
CA VAL A 93 1.47 -2.40 -18.33
C VAL A 93 0.54 -2.55 -17.14
N PRO A 94 0.48 -3.71 -16.44
CA PRO A 94 -0.34 -3.83 -15.24
C PRO A 94 0.11 -2.89 -14.12
N PHE A 95 1.41 -2.61 -14.01
CA PHE A 95 1.93 -1.67 -13.02
C PHE A 95 1.32 -0.28 -13.23
N LEU A 96 1.37 0.24 -14.47
CA LEU A 96 0.81 1.56 -14.80
C LEU A 96 -0.70 1.60 -14.59
N LEU A 97 -1.42 0.58 -15.05
CA LEU A 97 -2.86 0.48 -14.86
C LEU A 97 -3.23 0.39 -13.38
N GLY A 98 -2.43 -0.33 -12.60
CA GLY A 98 -2.62 -0.45 -11.16
C GLY A 98 -2.44 0.87 -10.44
N LEU A 99 -1.47 1.70 -10.87
CA LEU A 99 -1.30 3.03 -10.29
C LEU A 99 -2.57 3.87 -10.43
N PHE A 100 -3.26 3.79 -11.56
CA PHE A 100 -4.53 4.49 -11.74
C PHE A 100 -5.63 3.89 -10.88
N LYS A 101 -5.73 2.55 -10.85
CA LYS A 101 -6.79 1.87 -10.09
C LYS A 101 -6.66 2.11 -8.58
N TYR A 102 -5.45 2.04 -8.06
CA TYR A 102 -5.19 2.10 -6.62
C TYR A 102 -4.77 3.49 -6.14
N ARG A 103 -4.91 4.53 -6.97
CA ARG A 103 -4.52 5.89 -6.60
C ARG A 103 -5.23 6.40 -5.32
N ASN A 104 -6.43 5.89 -5.05
CA ASN A 104 -7.18 6.27 -3.85
C ASN A 104 -6.48 5.90 -2.54
N ILE A 105 -5.54 4.93 -2.59
CA ILE A 105 -4.78 4.52 -1.42
C ILE A 105 -3.88 5.67 -0.92
N VAL A 106 -3.36 6.49 -1.85
CA VAL A 106 -2.46 7.61 -1.51
C VAL A 106 -3.21 8.93 -1.35
N GLU A 107 -4.50 8.97 -1.66
CA GLU A 107 -5.34 10.15 -1.51
C GLU A 107 -6.08 10.13 -0.17
N PHE A 108 -6.35 11.32 0.38
CA PHE A 108 -7.12 11.45 1.61
C PHE A 108 -8.61 11.18 1.32
N ASN A 109 -9.14 10.15 1.98
CA ASN A 109 -10.55 9.77 1.85
C ASN A 109 -10.98 8.94 3.07
N SER A 110 -12.21 8.40 3.06
CA SER A 110 -12.72 7.57 4.15
C SER A 110 -11.87 6.32 4.42
N PHE A 111 -11.22 5.78 3.39
CA PHE A 111 -10.32 4.63 3.55
C PHE A 111 -9.06 5.01 4.36
N THR A 112 -8.61 6.26 4.27
CA THR A 112 -7.49 6.75 5.09
C THR A 112 -7.83 6.66 6.56
N VAL A 113 -9.05 7.08 6.93
CA VAL A 113 -9.54 7.01 8.31
C VAL A 113 -9.61 5.55 8.77
N GLN A 114 -10.16 4.66 7.95
CA GLN A 114 -10.25 3.24 8.29
C GLN A 114 -8.88 2.60 8.49
N ARG A 115 -7.92 2.91 7.62
CA ARG A 115 -6.56 2.40 7.74
C ARG A 115 -5.85 2.93 8.99
N PHE A 116 -6.09 4.20 9.33
CA PHE A 116 -5.57 4.77 10.57
C PHE A 116 -6.12 4.03 11.77
N GLN A 117 -7.43 3.80 11.80
CA GLN A 117 -8.09 3.07 12.88
C GLN A 117 -7.53 1.65 13.01
N ASN A 118 -7.26 0.98 11.90
CA ASN A 118 -6.68 -0.37 11.90
C ASN A 118 -5.23 -0.36 12.38
N ASN A 119 -4.44 0.63 11.97
CA ASN A 119 -3.03 0.74 12.35
C ASN A 119 -2.84 1.06 13.84
N PHE A 120 -3.75 1.84 14.40
CA PHE A 120 -3.66 2.30 15.78
C PHE A 120 -4.83 1.77 16.63
N LYS A 121 -5.26 0.55 16.37
CA LYS A 121 -6.41 -0.06 17.01
C LYS A 121 -6.25 -0.10 18.53
N GLY A 122 -7.22 0.50 19.25
CA GLY A 122 -7.21 0.56 20.69
C GLY A 122 -6.33 1.64 21.30
N GLU A 123 -5.53 2.36 20.49
CA GLU A 123 -4.57 3.35 20.98
C GLU A 123 -5.06 4.79 20.84
N TYR A 124 -6.23 5.01 20.25
CA TYR A 124 -6.80 6.34 20.04
C TYR A 124 -8.10 6.52 20.82
N ASN A 125 -8.48 7.79 21.07
CA ASN A 125 -9.73 8.13 21.74
C ASN A 125 -10.91 7.97 20.77
N LYS A 126 -11.72 6.94 20.96
CA LYS A 126 -12.84 6.59 20.09
C LYS A 126 -13.87 7.71 19.99
N ARG A 127 -14.17 8.39 21.09
CA ARG A 127 -15.15 9.48 21.12
C ARG A 127 -14.69 10.66 20.27
N LYS A 128 -13.44 11.07 20.41
CA LYS A 128 -12.87 12.18 19.63
C LYS A 128 -12.76 11.83 18.16
N MET A 129 -12.40 10.59 17.84
CA MET A 129 -12.35 10.09 16.46
C MET A 129 -13.74 10.12 15.83
N GLN A 130 -14.76 9.66 16.54
CA GLN A 130 -16.14 9.67 16.08
C GLN A 130 -16.59 11.09 15.77
N LYS A 131 -16.30 12.03 16.67
CA LYS A 131 -16.64 13.43 16.49
C LYS A 131 -15.95 14.03 15.28
N TYR A 132 -14.67 13.69 15.06
CA TYR A 132 -13.91 14.14 13.89
C TYR A 132 -14.56 13.64 12.60
N ILE A 133 -14.93 12.36 12.55
CA ILE A 133 -15.57 11.75 11.38
C ILE A 133 -16.89 12.45 11.09
N GLU A 134 -17.71 12.68 12.10
CA GLU A 134 -19.01 13.36 11.93
C GLU A 134 -18.86 14.81 11.43
N THR A 135 -17.78 15.48 11.81
CA THR A 135 -17.54 16.88 11.43
C THR A 135 -16.97 16.99 10.00
N HIS A 136 -16.11 16.06 9.56
CA HIS A 136 -15.37 16.17 8.31
C HIS A 136 -15.90 15.25 7.20
N PHE A 137 -16.75 14.29 7.54
CA PHE A 137 -17.36 13.35 6.61
C PHE A 137 -18.87 13.24 6.90
#